data_86ec8ca6ec438eed418b96794853f0e7
#
_entry.id   86ec8ca6ec438eed418b96794853f0e7
#
_cell.length_a   1.000
_cell.length_b   1.000
_cell.length_c   1.000
_cell.angle_alpha   90.00
_cell.angle_beta   90.00
_cell.angle_gamma   90.00
#
_symmetry.space_group_name_H-M   'P 1'
#
loop_
_entity.id
_entity.type
_entity.pdbx_description
1 polymer ?
#
loop_
_entity_poly.entity_id
_entity_poly.type
_entity_poly.pdbx_seq_one_letter_code
_entity_poly.pdbx_strand_id
1 'polypeptide(L)'
;IADAPTVSGKSLFEEFADARETPGQRVVSALDTPFKATGGVRILYGDVAPEGAVLKTAGYGDGAFEGRARVFDGEEAAFAAVSAREIIAGDVVVIRYEGPKGGPGMREMLAV
;
A
#
# COMPACT_ATOMS: atom_id res chain seq x y z
N ILE A 1 -1.55 -20.82 5.96
CA ILE A 1 -0.16 -20.56 6.36
C ILE A 1 0.62 -21.84 6.12
N ALA A 2 1.71 -21.77 5.36
CA ALA A 2 2.58 -22.91 5.16
C ALA A 2 3.42 -23.18 6.41
N ASP A 3 3.70 -24.45 6.69
CA ASP A 3 4.65 -24.82 7.71
C ASP A 3 6.06 -24.52 7.23
N ALA A 4 6.74 -23.60 7.88
CA ALA A 4 8.05 -23.09 7.50
C ALA A 4 9.04 -23.20 8.67
N PRO A 5 10.36 -23.33 8.41
CA PRO A 5 11.34 -23.36 9.47
C PRO A 5 11.41 -22.01 10.21
N THR A 6 11.54 -22.06 11.52
CA THR A 6 11.73 -20.90 12.38
C THR A 6 13.20 -20.78 12.81
N VAL A 7 13.56 -19.66 13.42
CA VAL A 7 14.92 -19.40 13.95
C VAL A 7 15.32 -20.33 15.10
N SER A 8 14.35 -20.99 15.75
CA SER A 8 14.60 -21.98 16.80
C SER A 8 15.02 -23.35 16.26
N GLY A 9 14.96 -23.56 14.94
CA GLY A 9 15.22 -24.84 14.29
C GLY A 9 14.02 -25.77 14.26
N LYS A 10 12.89 -25.38 14.82
CA LYS A 10 11.61 -26.10 14.70
C LYS A 10 10.81 -25.59 13.51
N SER A 11 9.82 -26.36 13.06
CA SER A 11 8.82 -25.84 12.13
C SER A 11 7.87 -24.85 12.83
N LEU A 12 7.18 -24.03 12.05
CA LEU A 12 6.20 -23.07 12.57
C LEU A 12 5.10 -23.78 13.39
N PHE A 13 4.63 -24.91 12.91
CA PHE A 13 3.56 -25.65 13.59
C PHE A 13 4.06 -26.33 14.86
N GLU A 14 5.31 -26.83 14.88
CA GLU A 14 5.94 -27.36 16.10
C GLU A 14 6.17 -26.27 17.15
N GLU A 15 6.62 -25.09 16.72
CA GLU A 15 6.87 -23.95 17.63
C GLU A 15 5.60 -23.51 18.36
N PHE A 16 4.48 -23.52 17.66
CA PHE A 16 3.20 -23.02 18.17
C PHE A 16 2.13 -24.11 18.39
N ALA A 17 2.54 -25.37 18.53
CA ALA A 17 1.63 -26.50 18.72
C ALA A 17 0.68 -26.31 19.93
N ASP A 18 1.15 -25.66 20.98
CA ASP A 18 0.39 -25.38 22.20
C ASP A 18 -0.27 -24.00 22.22
N ALA A 19 -0.14 -23.20 21.15
CA ALA A 19 -0.77 -21.91 21.07
C ALA A 19 -2.29 -22.02 21.18
N ARG A 20 -2.89 -21.15 21.96
CA ARG A 20 -4.35 -21.06 22.14
C ARG A 20 -4.78 -19.61 21.92
N GLU A 21 -5.94 -19.46 21.34
CA GLU A 21 -6.53 -18.14 21.20
C GLU A 21 -6.88 -17.57 22.57
N THR A 22 -6.55 -16.30 22.79
CA THR A 22 -6.95 -15.58 24.00
C THR A 22 -8.46 -15.36 23.97
N PRO A 23 -9.23 -15.86 24.95
CA PRO A 23 -10.68 -15.69 24.97
C PRO A 23 -11.08 -14.22 24.90
N GLY A 24 -12.00 -13.88 23.99
CA GLY A 24 -12.53 -12.53 23.81
C GLY A 24 -11.62 -11.54 23.08
N GLN A 25 -10.48 -11.98 22.53
CA GLN A 25 -9.65 -11.12 21.69
C GLN A 25 -10.44 -10.68 20.44
N ARG A 26 -10.15 -9.44 19.94
CA ARG A 26 -10.77 -8.84 18.76
C ARG A 26 -9.74 -8.25 17.78
N VAL A 27 -8.48 -8.55 17.98
CA VAL A 27 -7.37 -7.98 17.20
C VAL A 27 -7.18 -8.75 15.91
N VAL A 28 -7.26 -10.09 16.00
CA VAL A 28 -7.13 -10.99 14.84
C VAL A 28 -8.48 -11.60 14.54
N SER A 29 -9.02 -11.32 13.37
CA SER A 29 -10.25 -11.93 12.89
C SER A 29 -10.02 -13.37 12.44
N ALA A 30 -11.03 -14.22 12.62
CA ALA A 30 -11.05 -15.55 12.03
C ALA A 30 -11.17 -15.46 10.49
N LEU A 31 -10.77 -16.52 9.80
CA LEU A 31 -10.77 -16.57 8.32
C LEU A 31 -12.17 -16.49 7.73
N ASP A 32 -13.17 -16.96 8.44
CA ASP A 32 -14.59 -16.94 8.03
C ASP A 32 -15.26 -15.59 8.32
N THR A 33 -14.66 -14.76 9.17
CA THR A 33 -15.18 -13.44 9.56
C THR A 33 -14.13 -12.35 9.43
N PRO A 34 -13.52 -12.17 8.25
CA PRO A 34 -12.47 -11.19 8.07
C PRO A 34 -13.02 -9.75 8.16
N PHE A 35 -12.21 -8.80 8.60
CA PHE A 35 -12.56 -7.37 8.57
C PHE A 35 -12.86 -6.87 7.17
N LYS A 36 -12.20 -7.45 6.15
CA LYS A 36 -12.42 -7.17 4.73
C LYS A 36 -12.26 -8.48 3.95
N ALA A 37 -13.08 -8.66 2.94
CA ALA A 37 -13.00 -9.81 2.04
C ALA A 37 -11.73 -9.82 1.18
N THR A 38 -11.11 -8.66 0.98
CA THR A 38 -9.89 -8.48 0.18
C THR A 38 -8.80 -7.78 1.00
N GLY A 39 -7.55 -7.96 0.60
CA GLY A 39 -6.42 -7.25 1.19
C GLY A 39 -6.45 -5.73 0.93
N GLY A 40 -5.51 -5.01 1.54
CA GLY A 40 -5.37 -3.55 1.42
C GLY A 40 -4.59 -3.08 0.20
N VAL A 41 -4.30 -3.99 -0.74
CA VAL A 41 -3.51 -3.73 -1.96
C VAL A 41 -4.20 -4.35 -3.16
N ARG A 42 -4.24 -3.62 -4.27
CA ARG A 42 -4.74 -4.09 -5.56
C ARG A 42 -3.72 -3.79 -6.66
N ILE A 43 -3.57 -4.67 -7.62
CA ILE A 43 -2.77 -4.42 -8.82
C ILE A 43 -3.70 -3.90 -9.92
N LEU A 44 -3.33 -2.77 -10.49
CA LEU A 44 -4.03 -2.14 -11.61
C LEU A 44 -3.19 -2.24 -12.87
N TYR A 45 -3.84 -2.32 -14.02
CA TYR A 45 -3.23 -2.29 -15.34
C TYR A 45 -3.94 -1.24 -16.20
N GLY A 46 -3.18 -0.56 -17.04
CA GLY A 46 -3.71 0.46 -17.93
C GLY A 46 -2.62 1.09 -18.77
N ASP A 47 -2.98 2.05 -19.60
CA ASP A 47 -2.06 2.68 -20.56
C ASP A 47 -0.86 3.37 -19.89
N VAL A 48 -1.07 3.90 -18.68
CA VAL A 48 0.01 4.53 -17.87
C VAL A 48 0.87 3.50 -17.13
N ALA A 49 0.35 2.31 -16.90
CA ALA A 49 1.02 1.24 -16.16
C ALA A 49 0.77 -0.12 -16.81
N PRO A 50 1.29 -0.38 -18.03
CA PRO A 50 1.06 -1.64 -18.74
C PRO A 50 1.65 -2.86 -18.04
N GLU A 51 2.73 -2.69 -17.28
CA GLU A 51 3.34 -3.75 -16.47
C GLU A 51 2.72 -3.88 -15.08
N GLY A 52 1.76 -3.03 -14.75
CA GLY A 52 1.05 -3.01 -13.48
C GLY A 52 1.47 -1.87 -12.55
N ALA A 53 0.52 -1.43 -11.74
CA ALA A 53 0.72 -0.47 -10.66
C ALA A 53 0.08 -0.98 -9.37
N VAL A 54 0.65 -0.64 -8.24
CA VAL A 54 0.13 -1.00 -6.92
C VAL A 54 -0.78 0.12 -6.40
N LEU A 55 -2.04 -0.23 -6.12
CA LEU A 55 -2.98 0.64 -5.45
C LEU A 55 -3.15 0.20 -3.99
N LYS A 56 -2.91 1.10 -3.06
CA LYS A 56 -3.28 0.93 -1.66
C LYS A 56 -4.78 1.23 -1.52
N THR A 57 -5.56 0.23 -1.15
CA THR A 57 -7.03 0.36 -0.93
C THR A 57 -7.40 0.49 0.55
N ALA A 58 -6.45 0.31 1.46
CA ALA A 58 -6.67 0.48 2.89
C ALA A 58 -6.99 1.96 3.21
N GLY A 59 -8.16 2.22 3.78
CA GLY A 59 -8.60 3.57 4.12
C GLY A 59 -9.26 4.35 2.97
N TYR A 60 -9.28 3.80 1.76
CA TYR A 60 -9.93 4.40 0.59
C TYR A 60 -11.00 3.46 0.05
N GLY A 61 -12.05 4.02 -0.54
CA GLY A 61 -13.09 3.24 -1.22
C GLY A 61 -12.59 2.62 -2.53
N ASP A 62 -13.38 1.71 -3.08
CA ASP A 62 -13.10 1.05 -4.37
C ASP A 62 -13.52 1.91 -5.59
N GLY A 63 -13.79 3.19 -5.40
CA GLY A 63 -14.29 4.09 -6.44
C GLY A 63 -13.23 4.45 -7.48
N ALA A 64 -13.69 4.67 -8.72
CA ALA A 64 -12.90 5.35 -9.73
C ALA A 64 -12.71 6.82 -9.34
N PHE A 65 -11.53 7.35 -9.58
CA PHE A 65 -11.23 8.77 -9.42
C PHE A 65 -10.79 9.33 -10.78
N GLU A 66 -11.38 10.45 -11.17
CA GLU A 66 -11.03 11.17 -12.38
C GLU A 66 -10.72 12.61 -12.03
N GLY A 67 -9.63 13.14 -12.58
CA GLY A 67 -9.20 14.49 -12.30
C GLY A 67 -8.06 14.95 -13.21
N ARG A 68 -7.76 16.24 -13.15
CA ARG A 68 -6.66 16.83 -13.91
C ARG A 68 -5.31 16.38 -13.34
N ALA A 69 -4.46 15.78 -14.18
CA ALA A 69 -3.12 15.41 -13.78
C ALA A 69 -2.22 16.66 -13.57
N ARG A 70 -1.60 16.73 -12.42
CA ARG A 70 -0.53 17.67 -12.07
C ARG A 70 0.76 16.87 -11.95
N VAL A 71 1.64 17.00 -12.94
CA VAL A 71 2.84 16.17 -13.08
C VAL A 71 4.07 16.92 -12.59
N PHE A 72 4.85 16.29 -11.71
CA PHE A 72 6.06 16.83 -11.12
C PHE A 72 7.23 15.85 -11.28
N ASP A 73 8.41 16.39 -11.53
CA ASP A 73 9.64 15.63 -11.60
C ASP A 73 10.33 15.66 -10.22
N GLY A 74 9.97 14.69 -9.38
CA GLY A 74 10.45 14.59 -8.02
C GLY A 74 9.51 15.12 -6.95
N GLU A 75 9.74 14.67 -5.72
CA GLU A 75 8.94 15.00 -4.55
C GLU A 75 9.04 16.48 -4.18
N GLU A 76 10.24 17.07 -4.28
CA GLU A 76 10.50 18.46 -3.89
C GLU A 76 9.63 19.45 -4.67
N ALA A 77 9.48 19.22 -5.98
CA ALA A 77 8.64 20.08 -6.81
C ALA A 77 7.15 19.94 -6.48
N ALA A 78 6.69 18.72 -6.20
CA ALA A 78 5.33 18.45 -5.76
C ALA A 78 5.06 19.11 -4.40
N PHE A 79 5.96 18.96 -3.44
CA PHE A 79 5.86 19.59 -2.12
C PHE A 79 5.82 21.11 -2.19
N ALA A 80 6.64 21.73 -3.04
CA ALA A 80 6.61 23.17 -3.26
C ALA A 80 5.24 23.64 -3.77
N ALA A 81 4.66 22.93 -4.75
CA ALA A 81 3.33 23.25 -5.29
C ALA A 81 2.20 23.08 -4.25
N VAL A 82 2.28 22.03 -3.42
CA VAL A 82 1.33 21.81 -2.30
C VAL A 82 1.46 22.95 -1.29
N SER A 83 2.67 23.32 -0.91
CA SER A 83 2.95 24.40 0.04
C SER A 83 2.48 25.76 -0.48
N ALA A 84 2.60 25.98 -1.79
CA ALA A 84 2.11 27.19 -2.46
C ALA A 84 0.59 27.17 -2.70
N ARG A 85 -0.12 26.09 -2.31
CA ARG A 85 -1.55 25.89 -2.53
C ARG A 85 -1.97 25.93 -4.01
N GLU A 86 -1.10 25.47 -4.88
CA GLU A 86 -1.36 25.36 -6.32
C GLU A 86 -2.15 24.08 -6.69
N ILE A 87 -2.19 23.11 -5.79
CA ILE A 87 -2.98 21.87 -5.93
C ILE A 87 -4.36 22.15 -5.35
N ILE A 88 -5.38 21.83 -6.13
CA ILE A 88 -6.77 22.05 -5.75
C ILE A 88 -7.54 20.72 -5.67
N ALA A 89 -8.69 20.74 -5.02
CA ALA A 89 -9.56 19.57 -4.95
C ALA A 89 -9.92 19.07 -6.35
N GLY A 90 -9.77 17.76 -6.59
CA GLY A 90 -9.97 17.12 -7.89
C GLY A 90 -8.72 16.99 -8.74
N ASP A 91 -7.60 17.57 -8.35
CA ASP A 91 -6.33 17.31 -9.03
C ASP A 91 -5.80 15.90 -8.69
N VAL A 92 -5.12 15.27 -9.65
CA VAL A 92 -4.34 14.04 -9.48
C VAL A 92 -2.86 14.41 -9.50
N VAL A 93 -2.18 14.29 -8.38
CA VAL A 93 -0.74 14.57 -8.31
C VAL A 93 0.03 13.35 -8.81
N VAL A 94 0.87 13.55 -9.81
CA VAL A 94 1.75 12.54 -10.39
C VAL A 94 3.18 12.96 -10.16
N ILE A 95 3.93 12.16 -9.39
CA ILE A 95 5.35 12.40 -9.14
C ILE A 95 6.16 11.37 -9.94
N ARG A 96 7.07 11.85 -10.78
CA ARG A 96 7.91 11.02 -11.66
C ARG A 96 9.32 10.89 -11.10
N TYR A 97 10.07 9.89 -11.63
CA TYR A 97 11.50 9.68 -11.37
C TYR A 97 11.88 9.35 -9.91
N GLU A 98 10.92 8.93 -9.11
CA GLU A 98 11.13 8.48 -7.74
C GLU A 98 11.00 6.94 -7.58
N GLY A 99 10.74 6.23 -8.68
CA GLY A 99 10.65 4.78 -8.67
C GLY A 99 12.02 4.08 -8.59
N PRO A 100 12.05 2.77 -8.35
CA PRO A 100 13.29 1.99 -8.18
C PRO A 100 14.07 1.80 -9.50
N LYS A 101 13.41 1.91 -10.66
CA LYS A 101 14.03 1.71 -11.97
C LYS A 101 14.47 3.06 -12.55
N GLY A 102 15.75 3.32 -12.49
CA GLY A 102 16.35 4.55 -13.02
C GLY A 102 16.23 5.78 -12.11
N GLY A 103 15.68 5.65 -10.92
CA GLY A 103 15.59 6.67 -9.91
C GLY A 103 16.26 6.27 -8.59
N PRO A 104 16.16 7.08 -7.55
CA PRO A 104 16.76 6.81 -6.23
C PRO A 104 16.07 5.65 -5.47
N GLY A 105 14.97 5.14 -5.98
CA GLY A 105 14.08 4.20 -5.32
C GLY A 105 12.87 4.92 -4.69
N MET A 106 11.93 4.11 -4.19
CA MET A 106 10.74 4.66 -3.54
C MET A 106 11.13 5.32 -2.23
N ARG A 107 10.80 6.60 -2.10
CA ARG A 107 10.85 7.33 -0.83
C ARG A 107 9.51 7.24 -0.12
N GLU A 108 9.53 7.42 1.18
CA GLU A 108 8.33 7.63 1.95
C GLU A 108 7.94 9.12 1.85
N MET A 109 6.94 9.43 1.02
CA MET A 109 6.52 10.79 0.71
C MET A 109 5.54 11.31 1.77
N LEU A 110 5.98 11.45 3.01
CA LEU A 110 5.15 11.95 4.12
C LEU A 110 4.94 13.47 4.10
N ALA A 111 5.73 14.19 3.34
CA ALA A 111 5.68 15.64 3.30
C ALA A 111 4.64 16.20 2.29
N VAL A 112 4.18 15.38 1.34
CA VAL A 112 3.24 15.77 0.26
C VAL A 112 1.79 15.46 0.58
#